data_3a416e5318c5bfc3b074a5b5b3c2446a
#
_entry.id   3a416e5318c5bfc3b074a5b5b3c2446a
#
_cell.length_a   1.000
_cell.length_b   1.000
_cell.length_c   1.000
_cell.angle_alpha   90.00
_cell.angle_beta   90.00
_cell.angle_gamma   90.00
#
_symmetry.space_group_name_H-M   'P 1'
#
loop_
_entity.id
_entity.type
_entity.pdbx_description
1 polymer ?
#
loop_
_entity_poly.entity_id
_entity_poly.type
_entity_poly.pdbx_seq_one_letter_code
_entity_poly.pdbx_strand_id
1 'polypeptide(L)'
;MKRFHRRCRWLCILAALLVLLVLFLRQNVLLDTTSKHAILLDAQSGQILAQKRADERTAPASLTKMMTVLLAIEAEPDLDKQVTLPEEIFPALQTENASMAGFVPGETVTVRDLLYGAMLPSGAECCEALARLVCG
;
A
#
# COMPACT_ATOMS: atom_id res chain seq x y z
N MET A 1 17.42 -15.00 -56.24
CA MET A 1 16.41 -15.38 -55.23
C MET A 1 16.97 -15.55 -53.81
N LYS A 2 18.11 -16.21 -53.58
CA LYS A 2 18.66 -16.43 -52.19
C LYS A 2 19.00 -15.15 -51.40
N ARG A 3 19.41 -14.05 -52.06
CA ARG A 3 19.74 -12.76 -51.38
C ARG A 3 18.46 -12.01 -50.91
N PHE A 4 17.35 -12.14 -51.60
CA PHE A 4 16.07 -11.51 -51.24
C PHE A 4 15.47 -12.15 -49.97
N HIS A 5 15.44 -13.48 -49.90
CA HIS A 5 14.97 -14.18 -48.70
C HIS A 5 15.84 -13.91 -47.46
N ARG A 6 17.15 -13.70 -47.62
CA ARG A 6 18.06 -13.36 -46.54
C ARG A 6 17.78 -11.98 -45.99
N ARG A 7 17.52 -11.00 -46.85
CA ARG A 7 17.17 -9.63 -46.44
C ARG A 7 15.81 -9.59 -45.74
N CYS A 8 14.81 -10.30 -46.23
CA CYS A 8 13.48 -10.37 -45.61
C CYS A 8 13.56 -10.99 -44.20
N ARG A 9 14.34 -12.06 -44.02
CA ARG A 9 14.56 -12.66 -42.69
C ARG A 9 15.20 -11.69 -41.71
N TRP A 10 16.19 -10.91 -42.12
CA TRP A 10 16.83 -9.92 -41.26
C TRP A 10 15.89 -8.77 -40.88
N LEU A 11 15.03 -8.33 -41.79
CA LEU A 11 14.00 -7.32 -41.52
C LEU A 11 12.97 -7.83 -40.49
N CYS A 12 12.53 -9.09 -40.61
CA CYS A 12 11.63 -9.69 -39.63
C CYS A 12 12.25 -9.82 -38.24
N ILE A 13 13.55 -10.19 -38.18
CA ILE A 13 14.27 -10.29 -36.90
C ILE A 13 14.42 -8.89 -36.28
N LEU A 14 14.78 -7.87 -37.06
CA LEU A 14 14.88 -6.50 -36.60
C LEU A 14 13.53 -5.95 -36.08
N ALA A 15 12.44 -6.24 -36.79
CA ALA A 15 11.08 -5.85 -36.37
C ALA A 15 10.69 -6.57 -35.07
N ALA A 16 10.99 -7.85 -34.94
CA ALA A 16 10.72 -8.60 -33.72
C ALA A 16 11.55 -8.06 -32.53
N LEU A 17 12.83 -7.74 -32.74
CA LEU A 17 13.68 -7.14 -31.72
C LEU A 17 13.19 -5.75 -31.31
N LEU A 18 12.72 -4.95 -32.27
CA LEU A 18 12.15 -3.63 -31.99
C LEU A 18 10.88 -3.74 -31.16
N VAL A 19 9.99 -4.69 -31.50
CA VAL A 19 8.77 -4.97 -30.72
C VAL A 19 9.13 -5.43 -29.30
N LEU A 20 10.09 -6.34 -29.15
CA LEU A 20 10.57 -6.79 -27.85
C LEU A 20 11.19 -5.65 -27.04
N LEU A 21 11.96 -4.77 -27.68
CA LEU A 21 12.52 -3.58 -27.05
C LEU A 21 11.43 -2.61 -26.60
N VAL A 22 10.41 -2.37 -27.43
CA VAL A 22 9.27 -1.51 -27.08
C VAL A 22 8.46 -2.12 -25.94
N LEU A 23 8.23 -3.42 -25.95
CA LEU A 23 7.56 -4.11 -24.83
C LEU A 23 8.37 -4.03 -23.55
N PHE A 24 9.69 -4.23 -23.63
CA PHE A 24 10.62 -4.10 -22.50
C PHE A 24 10.63 -2.67 -21.94
N LEU A 25 10.67 -1.66 -22.81
CA LEU A 25 10.64 -0.24 -22.41
C LEU A 25 9.27 0.15 -21.81
N ARG A 26 8.18 -0.45 -22.28
CA ARG A 26 6.84 -0.24 -21.69
C ARG A 26 6.70 -0.82 -20.28
N GLN A 27 7.37 -1.94 -19.99
CA GLN A 27 7.38 -2.52 -18.64
C GLN A 27 8.24 -1.72 -17.66
N ASN A 28 9.18 -0.91 -18.15
CA ASN A 28 10.09 -0.09 -17.36
C ASN A 28 9.77 1.41 -17.47
N VAL A 29 8.49 1.80 -17.44
CA VAL A 29 8.15 3.17 -17.05
C VAL A 29 8.56 3.30 -15.59
N LEU A 30 9.83 3.63 -15.39
CA LEU A 30 10.38 3.92 -14.09
C LEU A 30 9.62 5.15 -13.57
N LEU A 31 8.87 4.94 -12.51
CA LEU A 31 8.35 6.06 -11.74
C LEU A 31 9.56 6.85 -11.27
N ASP A 32 9.71 8.07 -11.77
CA ASP A 32 10.69 9.02 -11.25
C ASP A 32 10.25 9.45 -9.85
N THR A 33 10.59 8.63 -8.88
CA THR A 33 10.25 8.81 -7.49
C THR A 33 11.47 8.56 -6.61
N THR A 34 11.58 9.31 -5.52
CA THR A 34 12.62 9.15 -4.51
C THR A 34 12.44 7.85 -3.71
N SER A 35 11.25 7.24 -3.73
CA SER A 35 10.97 5.98 -3.05
C SER A 35 11.80 4.83 -3.64
N LYS A 36 12.27 3.94 -2.77
CA LYS A 36 13.02 2.74 -3.18
C LYS A 36 12.11 1.72 -3.88
N HIS A 37 10.86 1.64 -3.46
CA HIS A 37 9.85 0.74 -3.97
C HIS A 37 8.61 1.54 -4.35
N ALA A 38 8.00 1.23 -5.48
CA ALA A 38 6.78 1.89 -5.93
C ALA A 38 6.00 1.00 -6.89
N ILE A 39 4.68 1.13 -6.87
CA ILE A 39 3.77 0.51 -7.82
C ILE A 39 2.63 1.46 -8.13
N LEU A 40 2.23 1.53 -9.38
CA LEU A 40 1.08 2.27 -9.86
C LEU A 40 0.13 1.30 -10.55
N LEU A 41 -1.09 1.23 -10.07
CA LEU A 41 -2.14 0.35 -10.58
C LEU A 41 -3.30 1.17 -11.14
N ASP A 42 -3.90 0.68 -12.20
CA ASP A 42 -5.24 1.11 -12.58
C ASP A 42 -6.25 0.51 -11.57
N ALA A 43 -7.02 1.36 -10.91
CA ALA A 43 -7.91 0.96 -9.82
C ALA A 43 -9.10 0.09 -10.28
N GLN A 44 -9.49 0.15 -11.56
CA GLN A 44 -10.62 -0.59 -12.09
C GLN A 44 -10.20 -1.96 -12.62
N SER A 45 -9.11 -2.01 -13.38
CA SER A 45 -8.64 -3.22 -14.04
C SER A 45 -7.59 -4.00 -13.22
N GLY A 46 -6.97 -3.38 -12.22
CA GLY A 46 -5.83 -3.93 -11.50
C GLY A 46 -4.53 -3.98 -12.33
N GLN A 47 -4.54 -3.40 -13.54
CA GLN A 47 -3.37 -3.39 -14.41
C GLN A 47 -2.24 -2.57 -13.81
N ILE A 48 -1.03 -3.14 -13.79
CA ILE A 48 0.18 -2.40 -13.41
C ILE A 48 0.53 -1.44 -14.54
N LEU A 49 0.47 -0.12 -14.25
CA LEU A 49 0.83 0.95 -15.16
C LEU A 49 2.31 1.28 -15.09
N ALA A 50 2.90 1.23 -13.89
CA ALA A 50 4.31 1.46 -13.67
C ALA A 50 4.74 0.81 -12.34
N GLN A 51 6.00 0.41 -12.26
CA GLN A 51 6.53 -0.20 -11.04
C GLN A 51 8.02 0.06 -10.89
N LYS A 52 8.48 0.05 -9.64
CA LYS A 52 9.87 0.15 -9.25
C LYS A 52 10.11 -0.81 -8.09
N ARG A 53 10.83 -1.92 -8.34
CA ARG A 53 11.16 -2.95 -7.33
C ARG A 53 9.93 -3.40 -6.52
N ALA A 54 8.76 -3.54 -7.19
CA ALA A 54 7.48 -3.76 -6.53
C ALA A 54 7.38 -5.15 -5.88
N ASP A 55 8.10 -6.13 -6.44
CA ASP A 55 8.10 -7.53 -5.96
C ASP A 55 9.17 -7.80 -4.89
N GLU A 56 10.00 -6.79 -4.56
CA GLU A 56 11.03 -6.95 -3.55
C GLU A 56 10.43 -6.80 -2.14
N ARG A 57 10.84 -7.69 -1.23
CA ARG A 57 10.43 -7.61 0.17
C ARG A 57 10.95 -6.32 0.82
N THR A 58 10.04 -5.57 1.41
CA THR A 58 10.35 -4.31 2.10
C THR A 58 9.52 -4.17 3.37
N ALA A 59 9.96 -3.31 4.29
CA ALA A 59 9.16 -2.90 5.44
C ALA A 59 8.24 -1.76 4.98
N PRO A 60 6.90 -1.96 4.96
CA PRO A 60 5.96 -0.98 4.44
C PRO A 60 5.72 0.20 5.39
N ALA A 61 6.29 0.16 6.59
CA ALA A 61 6.08 1.16 7.64
C ALA A 61 4.58 1.41 7.88
N SER A 62 4.16 2.66 7.98
CA SER A 62 2.75 3.02 8.25
C SER A 62 1.76 2.62 7.15
N LEU A 63 2.20 2.16 5.97
CA LEU A 63 1.29 1.58 4.98
C LEU A 63 0.57 0.33 5.51
N THR A 64 1.14 -0.36 6.51
CA THR A 64 0.49 -1.47 7.21
C THR A 64 -0.85 -1.06 7.83
N LYS A 65 -0.98 0.20 8.27
CA LYS A 65 -2.22 0.72 8.87
C LYS A 65 -3.40 0.75 7.91
N MET A 66 -3.15 0.81 6.60
CA MET A 66 -4.20 0.68 5.59
C MET A 66 -4.92 -0.66 5.70
N MET A 67 -4.19 -1.74 6.00
CA MET A 67 -4.78 -3.07 6.19
C MET A 67 -5.60 -3.11 7.49
N THR A 68 -5.10 -2.55 8.58
CA THR A 68 -5.84 -2.45 9.86
C THR A 68 -7.17 -1.72 9.66
N VAL A 69 -7.13 -0.58 8.98
CA VAL A 69 -8.32 0.23 8.69
C VAL A 69 -9.31 -0.51 7.79
N LEU A 70 -8.83 -1.18 6.74
CA LEU A 70 -9.67 -1.98 5.84
C LEU A 70 -10.40 -3.07 6.61
N LEU A 71 -9.68 -3.86 7.40
CA LEU A 71 -10.27 -4.95 8.21
C LEU A 71 -11.26 -4.41 9.24
N ALA A 72 -10.99 -3.25 9.84
CA ALA A 72 -11.90 -2.63 10.80
C ALA A 72 -13.20 -2.18 10.13
N ILE A 73 -13.15 -1.58 8.95
CA ILE A 73 -14.34 -1.16 8.19
C ILE A 73 -15.17 -2.38 7.75
N GLU A 74 -14.51 -3.48 7.36
CA GLU A 74 -15.21 -4.70 6.95
C GLU A 74 -15.87 -5.43 8.13
N ALA A 75 -15.24 -5.38 9.31
CA ALA A 75 -15.74 -6.09 10.50
C ALA A 75 -16.79 -5.28 11.28
N GLU A 76 -16.68 -3.95 11.32
CA GLU A 76 -17.57 -3.07 12.07
C GLU A 76 -18.23 -2.03 11.15
N PRO A 77 -19.49 -2.30 10.74
CA PRO A 77 -20.22 -1.41 9.85
C PRO A 77 -20.77 -0.17 10.57
N ASP A 78 -20.95 -0.23 11.90
CA ASP A 78 -21.41 0.91 12.69
C ASP A 78 -20.21 1.81 13.07
N LEU A 79 -19.92 2.78 12.22
CA LEU A 79 -18.82 3.72 12.43
C LEU A 79 -19.06 4.71 13.58
N ASP A 80 -20.27 4.84 14.06
CA ASP A 80 -20.64 5.71 15.19
C ASP A 80 -20.63 4.97 16.54
N LYS A 81 -20.36 3.65 16.51
CA LYS A 81 -20.15 2.84 17.71
C LYS A 81 -19.03 3.40 18.56
N GLN A 82 -19.31 3.50 19.86
CA GLN A 82 -18.37 4.00 20.86
C GLN A 82 -17.36 2.92 21.24
N VAL A 83 -16.10 3.31 21.30
CA VAL A 83 -14.95 2.46 21.69
C VAL A 83 -14.15 3.22 22.74
N THR A 84 -13.86 2.57 23.85
CA THR A 84 -12.98 3.12 24.89
C THR A 84 -11.55 2.61 24.64
N LEU A 85 -10.59 3.53 24.53
CA LEU A 85 -9.19 3.16 24.33
C LEU A 85 -8.64 2.48 25.59
N PRO A 86 -8.12 1.24 25.47
CA PRO A 86 -7.57 0.54 26.62
C PRO A 86 -6.31 1.23 27.15
N GLU A 87 -6.24 1.45 28.47
CA GLU A 87 -5.10 2.14 29.09
C GLU A 87 -3.79 1.39 28.90
N GLU A 88 -3.83 0.07 28.87
CA GLU A 88 -2.66 -0.81 28.80
C GLU A 88 -1.88 -0.75 27.48
N ILE A 89 -2.45 -0.18 26.39
CA ILE A 89 -1.73 -0.05 25.12
C ILE A 89 -0.71 1.11 25.12
N PHE A 90 -0.95 2.13 25.91
CA PHE A 90 -0.18 3.37 25.86
C PHE A 90 1.26 3.26 26.33
N PRO A 91 1.61 2.55 27.43
CA PRO A 91 2.99 2.45 27.88
C PRO A 91 3.94 1.85 26.84
N ALA A 92 3.50 0.81 26.11
CA ALA A 92 4.29 0.19 25.05
C ALA A 92 4.53 1.16 23.88
N LEU A 93 3.46 1.83 23.42
CA LEU A 93 3.52 2.79 22.31
C LEU A 93 4.43 3.99 22.62
N GLN A 94 4.42 4.46 23.85
CA GLN A 94 5.32 5.54 24.30
C GLN A 94 6.79 5.08 24.31
N THR A 95 7.05 3.85 24.80
CA THR A 95 8.40 3.28 24.83
C THR A 95 8.97 3.11 23.42
N GLU A 96 8.13 2.73 22.45
CA GLU A 96 8.49 2.55 21.04
C GLU A 96 8.56 3.89 20.28
N ASN A 97 8.24 5.02 20.93
CA ASN A 97 8.15 6.33 20.30
C ASN A 97 7.24 6.29 19.05
N ALA A 98 6.10 5.59 19.16
CA ALA A 98 5.14 5.42 18.09
C ALA A 98 4.46 6.76 17.74
N SER A 99 4.06 6.91 16.46
CA SER A 99 3.22 8.04 16.06
C SER A 99 1.84 7.92 16.71
N MET A 100 1.38 8.98 17.34
CA MET A 100 0.11 9.03 18.07
C MET A 100 -0.85 10.03 17.42
N ALA A 101 -2.14 9.73 17.47
CA ALA A 101 -3.20 10.67 17.06
C ALA A 101 -3.50 11.73 18.11
N GLY A 102 -3.18 11.43 19.36
CA GLY A 102 -3.36 12.34 20.49
C GLY A 102 -4.52 12.00 21.42
N PHE A 103 -5.14 10.85 21.23
CA PHE A 103 -6.11 10.30 22.20
C PHE A 103 -5.41 9.89 23.49
N VAL A 104 -6.18 9.90 24.59
CA VAL A 104 -5.63 9.60 25.92
C VAL A 104 -6.18 8.26 26.46
N PRO A 105 -5.47 7.61 27.42
CA PRO A 105 -5.92 6.40 28.06
C PRO A 105 -7.33 6.54 28.63
N GLY A 106 -8.22 5.54 28.35
CA GLY A 106 -9.60 5.54 28.84
C GLY A 106 -10.55 6.49 28.10
N GLU A 107 -10.08 7.23 27.10
CA GLU A 107 -10.96 8.08 26.29
C GLU A 107 -11.94 7.23 25.47
N THR A 108 -13.19 7.70 25.39
CA THR A 108 -14.22 7.06 24.58
C THR A 108 -14.49 7.87 23.33
N VAL A 109 -14.31 7.24 22.17
CA VAL A 109 -14.42 7.85 20.84
C VAL A 109 -15.20 6.95 19.91
N THR A 110 -15.55 7.43 18.73
CA THR A 110 -16.22 6.59 17.73
C THR A 110 -15.22 5.74 16.94
N VAL A 111 -15.70 4.66 16.34
CA VAL A 111 -14.91 3.89 15.34
C VAL A 111 -14.42 4.82 14.23
N ARG A 112 -15.27 5.74 13.78
CA ARG A 112 -14.93 6.77 12.79
C ARG A 112 -13.71 7.61 13.20
N ASP A 113 -13.67 8.09 14.44
CA ASP A 113 -12.56 8.87 14.98
C ASP A 113 -11.27 8.05 14.98
N LEU A 114 -11.34 6.76 15.36
CA LEU A 114 -10.19 5.84 15.31
C LEU A 114 -9.68 5.62 13.89
N LEU A 115 -10.56 5.47 12.90
CA LEU A 115 -10.17 5.32 11.49
C LEU A 115 -9.44 6.56 10.98
N TYR A 116 -9.97 7.76 11.26
CA TYR A 116 -9.29 9.02 10.92
C TYR A 116 -7.97 9.18 11.69
N GLY A 117 -7.95 8.86 12.98
CA GLY A 117 -6.74 8.91 13.80
C GLY A 117 -5.66 7.95 13.32
N ALA A 118 -6.02 6.77 12.81
CA ALA A 118 -5.08 5.82 12.23
C ALA A 118 -4.48 6.33 10.91
N MET A 119 -5.29 6.95 10.05
CA MET A 119 -4.88 7.30 8.69
C MET A 119 -4.23 8.67 8.57
N LEU A 120 -4.73 9.71 9.25
CA LEU A 120 -4.23 11.08 9.07
C LEU A 120 -2.91 11.34 9.82
N PRO A 121 -2.87 11.25 11.18
CA PRO A 121 -1.63 11.41 11.94
C PRO A 121 -0.85 10.10 12.09
N SER A 122 -1.36 9.00 11.57
CA SER A 122 -0.76 7.66 11.69
C SER A 122 -0.75 7.14 13.15
N GLY A 123 -1.85 7.36 13.89
CA GLY A 123 -1.99 7.01 15.31
C GLY A 123 -1.90 5.51 15.55
N ALA A 124 -0.92 5.10 16.37
CA ALA A 124 -0.73 3.70 16.73
C ALA A 124 -1.77 3.23 17.74
N GLU A 125 -2.16 4.08 18.71
CA GLU A 125 -3.24 3.82 19.66
C GLU A 125 -4.57 3.52 18.96
N CYS A 126 -4.84 4.22 17.86
CA CYS A 126 -6.04 3.98 17.06
C CYS A 126 -6.00 2.59 16.42
N CYS A 127 -4.86 2.19 15.87
CA CYS A 127 -4.70 0.87 15.26
C CYS A 127 -4.82 -0.26 16.29
N GLU A 128 -4.23 -0.11 17.47
CA GLU A 128 -4.37 -1.06 18.56
C GLU A 128 -5.84 -1.21 19.04
N ALA A 129 -6.53 -0.07 19.20
CA ALA A 129 -7.95 -0.08 19.57
C ALA A 129 -8.81 -0.74 18.47
N LEU A 130 -8.58 -0.43 17.20
CA LEU A 130 -9.29 -1.06 16.07
C LEU A 130 -8.99 -2.56 15.96
N ALA A 131 -7.74 -2.98 16.14
CA ALA A 131 -7.38 -4.39 16.11
C ALA A 131 -8.09 -5.19 17.22
N ARG A 132 -8.17 -4.66 18.43
CA ARG A 132 -8.90 -5.27 19.55
C ARG A 132 -10.40 -5.31 19.30
N LEU A 133 -10.96 -4.27 18.68
CA LEU A 133 -12.37 -4.26 18.29
C LEU A 133 -12.73 -5.41 17.33
N VAL A 134 -11.81 -5.74 16.42
CA VAL A 134 -12.02 -6.79 15.40
C VAL A 134 -11.72 -8.18 15.91
N CYS A 135 -10.69 -8.33 16.75
CA CYS A 135 -10.23 -9.64 17.22
C CYS A 135 -10.89 -10.09 18.55
N GLY A 136 -11.52 -9.19 19.30
CA GLY A 136 -12.18 -9.46 20.57
C GLY A 136 -11.22 -9.40 21.73
#